data_1a5f4f0896795c29d869d73fffd8ca07
#
_entry.id   1a5f4f0896795c29d869d73fffd8ca07
#
_cell.length_a   1.000
_cell.length_b   1.000
_cell.length_c   1.000
_cell.angle_alpha   90.00
_cell.angle_beta   90.00
_cell.angle_gamma   90.00
#
_symmetry.space_group_name_H-M   'P 1'
#
loop_
_entity.id
_entity.type
_entity.pdbx_description
1 polymer ?
#
loop_
_entity_poly.entity_id
_entity_poly.type
_entity_poly.pdbx_seq_one_letter_code
_entity_poly.pdbx_strand_id
1 'polypeptide(L)'
;MISDQSPSLPALEFRNVSLAFDGKAALSDISFQLHKGEMIFLTGEAGSGKSVLLRLAIGLLKPDSGQIFVGPREIQTLEESDLLAIRGGVMGMVFQEDSLFSGLSVYENVAYRLKEHGWTRPNIQNAVTEVLHFVGLDGEDDTLPEHLSGGMKRRLEIARALVGWPSIMLFDEPTMGLDPIVALQVLDLIIRSRDINKISSIFVTKKVYEIPYLANYVAVKTDDRISINEAAPEELPMTRLMVLEDGRMVFTGSLGEFQTSNLAAVKKLRALDQHDHSADPYFPDPWDKSRQPLEKLL
;
A
#
# COMPACT_ATOMS: atom_id res chain seq x y z
N MET A 1 25.24 -30.20 3.61
CA MET A 1 23.98 -30.05 2.88
C MET A 1 23.93 -28.61 2.41
N ILE A 2 24.19 -28.39 1.13
CA ILE A 2 24.10 -27.07 0.50
C ILE A 2 22.60 -26.82 0.34
N SER A 3 22.04 -25.86 1.08
CA SER A 3 20.65 -25.42 0.92
C SER A 3 20.52 -24.86 -0.49
N ASP A 4 19.75 -25.56 -1.32
CA ASP A 4 19.31 -25.11 -2.64
C ASP A 4 18.37 -23.89 -2.45
N GLN A 5 18.96 -22.70 -2.32
CA GLN A 5 18.24 -21.44 -2.34
C GLN A 5 18.08 -21.02 -3.82
N SER A 6 17.22 -21.72 -4.54
CA SER A 6 16.66 -21.13 -5.75
C SER A 6 16.03 -19.80 -5.37
N PRO A 7 16.39 -18.67 -6.01
CA PRO A 7 15.82 -17.38 -5.68
C PRO A 7 14.30 -17.47 -5.80
N SER A 8 13.59 -17.18 -4.70
CA SER A 8 12.13 -17.19 -4.70
C SER A 8 11.62 -16.18 -5.72
N LEU A 9 10.67 -16.60 -6.56
CA LEU A 9 10.04 -15.71 -7.55
C LEU A 9 9.50 -14.46 -6.83
N PRO A 10 9.73 -13.25 -7.40
CA PRO A 10 9.15 -12.02 -6.88
C PRO A 10 7.62 -12.09 -6.89
N ALA A 11 6.98 -11.39 -5.95
CA ALA A 11 5.53 -11.28 -5.92
C ALA A 11 5.01 -10.47 -7.11
N LEU A 12 5.72 -9.38 -7.47
CA LEU A 12 5.45 -8.52 -8.61
C LEU A 12 6.79 -8.13 -9.26
N GLU A 13 6.84 -8.11 -10.59
CA GLU A 13 8.04 -7.70 -11.32
C GLU A 13 7.67 -6.85 -12.55
N PHE A 14 8.39 -5.76 -12.73
CA PHE A 14 8.38 -4.90 -13.91
C PHE A 14 9.72 -5.06 -14.65
N ARG A 15 9.66 -5.26 -15.97
CA ARG A 15 10.84 -5.39 -16.85
C ARG A 15 10.72 -4.42 -18.01
N ASN A 16 11.51 -3.34 -17.98
CA ASN A 16 11.62 -2.31 -19.03
C ASN A 16 10.26 -1.75 -19.48
N VAL A 17 9.36 -1.51 -18.51
CA VAL A 17 7.98 -1.10 -18.77
C VAL A 17 7.92 0.37 -19.15
N SER A 18 7.27 0.67 -20.28
CA SER A 18 6.99 2.03 -20.73
C SER A 18 5.52 2.16 -21.12
N LEU A 19 4.96 3.37 -20.88
CA LEU A 19 3.60 3.75 -21.26
C LEU A 19 3.54 5.23 -21.57
N ALA A 20 2.85 5.60 -22.66
CA ALA A 20 2.58 6.96 -23.03
C ALA A 20 1.08 7.19 -23.24
N PHE A 21 0.60 8.42 -22.98
CA PHE A 21 -0.73 8.88 -23.32
C PHE A 21 -0.62 10.05 -24.31
N ASP A 22 -1.27 9.97 -25.44
CA ASP A 22 -1.27 11.01 -26.49
C ASP A 22 0.15 11.46 -26.88
N GLY A 23 1.08 10.49 -26.99
CA GLY A 23 2.48 10.73 -27.33
C GLY A 23 3.34 11.31 -26.20
N LYS A 24 2.77 11.57 -25.01
CA LYS A 24 3.51 12.00 -23.83
C LYS A 24 3.83 10.82 -22.93
N ALA A 25 5.11 10.56 -22.68
CA ALA A 25 5.54 9.49 -21.81
C ALA A 25 5.03 9.72 -20.38
N ALA A 26 4.29 8.73 -19.85
CA ALA A 26 3.86 8.67 -18.46
C ALA A 26 4.83 7.83 -17.61
N LEU A 27 5.38 6.76 -18.20
CA LEU A 27 6.44 5.93 -17.62
C LEU A 27 7.43 5.55 -18.72
N SER A 28 8.72 5.51 -18.39
CA SER A 28 9.80 5.21 -19.31
C SER A 28 10.80 4.25 -18.67
N ASP A 29 10.91 3.04 -19.22
CA ASP A 29 11.92 2.04 -18.86
C ASP A 29 11.92 1.69 -17.36
N ILE A 30 10.75 1.41 -16.81
CA ILE A 30 10.59 1.06 -15.40
C ILE A 30 10.91 -0.42 -15.20
N SER A 31 11.89 -0.70 -14.33
CA SER A 31 12.27 -2.06 -13.94
C SER A 31 12.48 -2.15 -12.42
N PHE A 32 11.75 -3.04 -11.77
CA PHE A 32 11.93 -3.39 -10.35
C PHE A 32 11.23 -4.71 -10.02
N GLN A 33 11.51 -5.22 -8.83
CA GLN A 33 10.87 -6.41 -8.26
C GLN A 33 10.33 -6.08 -6.88
N LEU A 34 9.14 -6.56 -6.54
CA LEU A 34 8.60 -6.59 -5.19
C LEU A 34 8.74 -8.03 -4.68
N HIS A 35 9.49 -8.21 -3.61
CA HIS A 35 9.66 -9.54 -3.00
C HIS A 35 8.52 -9.84 -2.02
N LYS A 36 8.35 -11.13 -1.70
CA LYS A 36 7.32 -11.55 -0.72
C LYS A 36 7.62 -10.97 0.66
N GLY A 37 6.61 -10.34 1.27
CA GLY A 37 6.73 -9.67 2.55
C GLY A 37 7.46 -8.32 2.50
N GLU A 38 7.88 -7.86 1.33
CA GLU A 38 8.50 -6.55 1.16
C GLU A 38 7.44 -5.44 1.08
N MET A 39 7.74 -4.26 1.63
CA MET A 39 7.00 -3.03 1.39
C MET A 39 7.88 -2.05 0.61
N ILE A 40 7.43 -1.65 -0.58
CA ILE A 40 8.06 -0.60 -1.37
C ILE A 40 7.33 0.70 -1.13
N PHE A 41 8.05 1.74 -0.70
CA PHE A 41 7.57 3.12 -0.68
C PHE A 41 7.86 3.77 -2.03
N LEU A 42 6.83 4.22 -2.72
CA LEU A 42 6.97 4.92 -3.99
C LEU A 42 6.55 6.38 -3.80
N THR A 43 7.50 7.29 -3.93
CA THR A 43 7.28 8.73 -3.81
C THR A 43 7.72 9.49 -5.07
N GLY A 44 7.40 10.77 -5.13
CA GLY A 44 7.69 11.66 -6.26
C GLY A 44 6.64 12.75 -6.41
N GLU A 45 6.91 13.75 -7.23
CA GLU A 45 6.00 14.87 -7.46
C GLU A 45 4.64 14.47 -8.05
N ALA A 46 3.68 15.39 -7.99
CA ALA A 46 2.40 15.21 -8.67
C ALA A 46 2.64 15.03 -10.18
N GLY A 47 1.94 14.07 -10.79
CA GLY A 47 2.09 13.78 -12.22
C GLY A 47 3.33 12.97 -12.61
N SER A 48 4.17 12.51 -11.66
CA SER A 48 5.37 11.70 -11.97
C SER A 48 5.09 10.29 -12.49
N GLY A 49 3.81 9.81 -12.46
CA GLY A 49 3.42 8.49 -12.97
C GLY A 49 3.12 7.42 -11.91
N LYS A 50 3.13 7.76 -10.60
CA LYS A 50 2.93 6.78 -9.49
C LYS A 50 1.62 6.00 -9.60
N SER A 51 0.48 6.68 -9.75
CA SER A 51 -0.82 6.02 -9.90
C SER A 51 -0.92 5.22 -11.21
N VAL A 52 -0.23 5.66 -12.26
CA VAL A 52 -0.11 4.91 -13.53
C VAL A 52 0.61 3.59 -13.30
N LEU A 53 1.73 3.61 -12.55
CA LEU A 53 2.48 2.41 -12.19
C LEU A 53 1.61 1.41 -11.42
N LEU A 54 0.81 1.88 -10.44
CA LEU A 54 -0.10 0.99 -9.70
C LEU A 54 -1.22 0.41 -10.59
N ARG A 55 -1.77 1.22 -11.51
CA ARG A 55 -2.80 0.75 -12.46
C ARG A 55 -2.24 -0.28 -13.45
N LEU A 56 -0.99 -0.14 -13.85
CA LEU A 56 -0.27 -1.16 -14.63
C LEU A 56 -0.04 -2.43 -13.81
N ALA A 57 0.39 -2.30 -12.54
CA ALA A 57 0.63 -3.42 -11.64
C ALA A 57 -0.60 -4.31 -11.44
N ILE A 58 -1.81 -3.72 -11.34
CA ILE A 58 -3.08 -4.45 -11.17
C ILE A 58 -3.74 -4.80 -12.52
N GLY A 59 -3.09 -4.50 -13.65
CA GLY A 59 -3.59 -4.81 -15.00
C GLY A 59 -4.80 -3.98 -15.43
N LEU A 60 -5.05 -2.79 -14.85
CA LEU A 60 -6.06 -1.83 -15.33
C LEU A 60 -5.57 -1.06 -16.55
N LEU A 61 -4.28 -1.00 -16.77
CA LEU A 61 -3.63 -0.46 -17.96
C LEU A 61 -2.71 -1.51 -18.56
N LYS A 62 -2.51 -1.45 -19.87
CA LYS A 62 -1.50 -2.25 -20.58
C LYS A 62 -0.32 -1.36 -20.93
N PRO A 63 0.94 -1.84 -20.77
CA PRO A 63 2.12 -1.10 -21.19
C PRO A 63 2.25 -1.07 -22.72
N ASP A 64 2.88 -0.02 -23.26
CA ASP A 64 3.27 0.02 -24.69
C ASP A 64 4.45 -0.90 -24.98
N SER A 65 5.34 -1.09 -24.00
CA SER A 65 6.48 -2.00 -24.08
C SER A 65 6.90 -2.50 -22.70
N GLY A 66 7.70 -3.56 -22.68
CA GLY A 66 8.14 -4.24 -21.45
C GLY A 66 7.18 -5.30 -20.99
N GLN A 67 7.44 -5.86 -19.82
CA GLN A 67 6.69 -7.00 -19.26
C GLN A 67 6.40 -6.78 -17.77
N ILE A 68 5.21 -7.22 -17.34
CA ILE A 68 4.80 -7.17 -15.93
C ILE A 68 4.39 -8.57 -15.50
N PHE A 69 4.97 -9.05 -14.40
CA PHE A 69 4.69 -10.38 -13.86
C PHE A 69 4.09 -10.28 -12.46
N VAL A 70 3.04 -11.06 -12.21
CA VAL A 70 2.50 -11.34 -10.87
C VAL A 70 2.81 -12.80 -10.56
N GLY A 71 3.80 -13.03 -9.68
CA GLY A 71 4.40 -14.35 -9.56
C GLY A 71 4.93 -14.85 -10.90
N PRO A 72 4.53 -16.05 -11.38
CA PRO A 72 4.99 -16.59 -12.67
C PRO A 72 4.17 -16.09 -13.86
N ARG A 73 3.12 -15.28 -13.68
CA ARG A 73 2.18 -14.92 -14.75
C ARG A 73 2.50 -13.55 -15.34
N GLU A 74 2.69 -13.47 -16.65
CA GLU A 74 2.82 -12.23 -17.41
C GLU A 74 1.43 -11.63 -17.64
N ILE A 75 1.09 -10.55 -16.91
CA ILE A 75 -0.31 -10.09 -16.80
C ILE A 75 -0.86 -9.42 -18.05
N GLN A 76 -0.04 -8.75 -18.86
CA GLN A 76 -0.51 -8.08 -20.09
C GLN A 76 -0.92 -9.04 -21.21
N THR A 77 -0.56 -10.33 -21.09
CA THR A 77 -0.92 -11.39 -22.06
C THR A 77 -2.19 -12.15 -21.64
N LEU A 78 -2.68 -11.90 -20.42
CA LEU A 78 -3.84 -12.61 -19.87
C LEU A 78 -5.15 -12.07 -20.43
N GLU A 79 -6.13 -12.96 -20.53
CA GLU A 79 -7.51 -12.59 -20.78
C GLU A 79 -8.14 -11.93 -19.53
N GLU A 80 -9.22 -11.17 -19.72
CA GLU A 80 -9.86 -10.44 -18.61
C GLU A 80 -10.33 -11.36 -17.47
N SER A 81 -10.78 -12.57 -17.76
CA SER A 81 -11.16 -13.57 -16.77
C SER A 81 -10.00 -13.95 -15.84
N ASP A 82 -8.78 -14.10 -16.38
CA ASP A 82 -7.59 -14.39 -15.60
C ASP A 82 -7.12 -13.17 -14.79
N LEU A 83 -7.22 -11.96 -15.37
CA LEU A 83 -6.95 -10.71 -14.65
C LEU A 83 -7.93 -10.50 -13.49
N LEU A 84 -9.22 -10.83 -13.69
CA LEU A 84 -10.21 -10.80 -12.61
C LEU A 84 -9.80 -11.76 -11.48
N ALA A 85 -9.33 -12.97 -11.79
CA ALA A 85 -8.87 -13.92 -10.77
C ALA A 85 -7.67 -13.38 -9.98
N ILE A 86 -6.72 -12.68 -10.65
CA ILE A 86 -5.60 -12.02 -9.97
C ILE A 86 -6.11 -10.89 -9.06
N ARG A 87 -6.95 -9.99 -9.58
CA ARG A 87 -7.57 -8.89 -8.82
C ARG A 87 -8.47 -9.40 -7.68
N GLY A 88 -9.05 -10.57 -7.83
CA GLY A 88 -9.97 -11.18 -6.86
C GLY A 88 -9.29 -11.96 -5.74
N GLY A 89 -8.12 -12.55 -5.98
CA GLY A 89 -7.49 -13.46 -5.02
C GLY A 89 -6.06 -13.10 -4.64
N VAL A 90 -5.33 -12.43 -5.54
CA VAL A 90 -3.89 -12.20 -5.35
C VAL A 90 -3.57 -10.77 -4.95
N MET A 91 -4.28 -9.79 -5.54
CA MET A 91 -3.98 -8.37 -5.38
C MET A 91 -5.20 -7.59 -4.88
N GLY A 92 -4.96 -6.65 -3.96
CA GLY A 92 -5.92 -5.61 -3.57
C GLY A 92 -5.36 -4.22 -3.86
N MET A 93 -6.25 -3.25 -4.06
CA MET A 93 -5.84 -1.85 -4.27
C MET A 93 -6.77 -0.91 -3.52
N VAL A 94 -6.16 0.05 -2.81
CA VAL A 94 -6.82 1.22 -2.23
C VAL A 94 -6.49 2.40 -3.14
N PHE A 95 -7.52 3.03 -3.70
CA PHE A 95 -7.38 4.14 -4.64
C PHE A 95 -7.26 5.48 -3.90
N GLN A 96 -6.70 6.48 -4.58
CA GLN A 96 -6.58 7.84 -4.06
C GLN A 96 -7.95 8.51 -3.88
N GLU A 97 -8.85 8.31 -4.83
CA GLU A 97 -10.22 8.85 -4.80
C GLU A 97 -11.18 7.87 -4.12
N ASP A 98 -12.31 8.40 -3.61
CA ASP A 98 -13.40 7.59 -3.04
C ASP A 98 -13.87 6.58 -4.09
N SER A 99 -13.76 5.32 -3.74
CA SER A 99 -14.09 4.20 -4.63
C SER A 99 -15.26 3.38 -4.12
N LEU A 100 -15.94 3.80 -3.02
CA LEU A 100 -17.05 3.08 -2.44
C LEU A 100 -18.29 3.11 -3.32
N PHE A 101 -19.03 2.01 -3.31
CA PHE A 101 -20.35 1.93 -3.92
C PHE A 101 -21.37 2.59 -2.99
N SER A 102 -21.80 3.82 -3.30
CA SER A 102 -22.68 4.63 -2.44
C SER A 102 -24.06 3.99 -2.17
N GLY A 103 -24.56 3.18 -3.11
CA GLY A 103 -25.83 2.45 -2.97
C GLY A 103 -25.74 1.08 -2.29
N LEU A 104 -24.57 0.67 -1.84
CA LEU A 104 -24.35 -0.59 -1.15
C LEU A 104 -23.95 -0.33 0.31
N SER A 105 -24.42 -1.17 1.24
CA SER A 105 -24.05 -1.09 2.65
C SER A 105 -22.55 -1.41 2.85
N VAL A 106 -22.02 -1.20 4.06
CA VAL A 106 -20.67 -1.59 4.46
C VAL A 106 -20.42 -3.06 4.14
N TYR A 107 -21.31 -3.95 4.59
CA TYR A 107 -21.22 -5.37 4.29
C TYR A 107 -21.17 -5.65 2.78
N GLU A 108 -22.08 -5.04 2.03
CA GLU A 108 -22.18 -5.26 0.59
C GLU A 108 -20.98 -4.74 -0.19
N ASN A 109 -20.43 -3.59 0.20
CA ASN A 109 -19.20 -3.05 -0.37
C ASN A 109 -18.03 -4.05 -0.24
N VAL A 110 -17.88 -4.66 0.93
CA VAL A 110 -16.82 -5.65 1.19
C VAL A 110 -17.12 -6.98 0.50
N ALA A 111 -18.36 -7.44 0.58
CA ALA A 111 -18.79 -8.72 0.02
C ALA A 111 -18.77 -8.75 -1.52
N TYR A 112 -18.87 -7.58 -2.17
CA TYR A 112 -19.03 -7.47 -3.62
C TYR A 112 -17.99 -8.29 -4.38
N ARG A 113 -16.71 -8.08 -4.07
CA ARG A 113 -15.60 -8.78 -4.71
C ARG A 113 -15.69 -10.30 -4.55
N LEU A 114 -16.04 -10.79 -3.36
CA LEU A 114 -16.15 -12.23 -3.10
C LEU A 114 -17.33 -12.87 -3.84
N LYS A 115 -18.45 -12.13 -3.97
CA LYS A 115 -19.62 -12.58 -4.77
C LYS A 115 -19.26 -12.77 -6.23
N GLU A 116 -18.56 -11.79 -6.83
CA GLU A 116 -18.09 -11.86 -8.23
C GLU A 116 -17.16 -13.05 -8.48
N HIS A 117 -16.39 -13.48 -7.45
CA HIS A 117 -15.51 -14.64 -7.51
C HIS A 117 -16.16 -15.97 -7.10
N GLY A 118 -17.48 -16.01 -6.99
CA GLY A 118 -18.24 -17.23 -6.76
C GLY A 118 -18.05 -17.87 -5.39
N TRP A 119 -17.67 -17.09 -4.36
CA TRP A 119 -17.58 -17.58 -3.00
C TRP A 119 -18.96 -17.99 -2.47
N THR A 120 -19.01 -19.01 -1.63
CA THR A 120 -20.26 -19.40 -0.98
C THR A 120 -20.69 -18.39 0.08
N ARG A 121 -22.00 -18.24 0.30
CA ARG A 121 -22.52 -17.29 1.29
C ARG A 121 -21.89 -17.41 2.68
N PRO A 122 -21.72 -18.63 3.28
CA PRO A 122 -21.06 -18.75 4.57
C PRO A 122 -19.61 -18.24 4.55
N ASN A 123 -18.85 -18.54 3.50
CA ASN A 123 -17.47 -18.09 3.38
C ASN A 123 -17.38 -16.56 3.22
N ILE A 124 -18.31 -15.96 2.47
CA ILE A 124 -18.40 -14.50 2.33
C ILE A 124 -18.67 -13.87 3.70
N GLN A 125 -19.65 -14.39 4.44
CA GLN A 125 -20.00 -13.84 5.75
C GLN A 125 -18.82 -13.88 6.71
N ASN A 126 -18.13 -15.02 6.80
CA ASN A 126 -16.96 -15.16 7.67
C ASN A 126 -15.85 -14.18 7.29
N ALA A 127 -15.51 -14.09 5.98
CA ALA A 127 -14.45 -13.21 5.50
C ALA A 127 -14.78 -11.72 5.69
N VAL A 128 -16.05 -11.33 5.48
CA VAL A 128 -16.50 -9.96 5.71
C VAL A 128 -16.46 -9.61 7.20
N THR A 129 -16.99 -10.46 8.07
CA THR A 129 -16.94 -10.24 9.52
C THR A 129 -15.51 -10.11 10.01
N GLU A 130 -14.60 -11.00 9.56
CA GLU A 130 -13.20 -10.97 9.94
C GLU A 130 -12.51 -9.67 9.52
N VAL A 131 -12.69 -9.22 8.28
CA VAL A 131 -12.03 -8.00 7.81
C VAL A 131 -12.65 -6.74 8.40
N LEU A 132 -13.98 -6.68 8.62
CA LEU A 132 -14.62 -5.55 9.30
C LEU A 132 -14.13 -5.43 10.74
N HIS A 133 -14.01 -6.56 11.46
CA HIS A 133 -13.37 -6.57 12.78
C HIS A 133 -11.92 -6.06 12.72
N PHE A 134 -11.13 -6.51 11.74
CA PHE A 134 -9.75 -6.09 11.57
C PHE A 134 -9.59 -4.58 11.39
N VAL A 135 -10.50 -3.94 10.63
CA VAL A 135 -10.45 -2.48 10.38
C VAL A 135 -11.25 -1.67 11.43
N GLY A 136 -11.88 -2.32 12.42
CA GLY A 136 -12.65 -1.68 13.48
C GLY A 136 -13.94 -1.03 12.97
N LEU A 137 -14.68 -1.74 12.13
CA LEU A 137 -16.01 -1.38 11.64
C LEU A 137 -17.08 -2.38 12.11
N ASP A 138 -16.87 -3.00 13.29
CA ASP A 138 -17.84 -3.91 13.88
C ASP A 138 -19.18 -3.21 14.11
N GLY A 139 -20.27 -3.86 13.71
CA GLY A 139 -21.63 -3.37 13.92
C GLY A 139 -22.12 -2.34 12.90
N GLU A 140 -21.30 -2.01 11.89
CA GLU A 140 -21.66 -1.07 10.81
C GLU A 140 -22.18 -1.75 9.54
N ASP A 141 -22.44 -3.07 9.58
CA ASP A 141 -22.73 -3.91 8.42
C ASP A 141 -23.82 -3.32 7.49
N ASP A 142 -24.89 -2.79 8.07
CA ASP A 142 -26.05 -2.25 7.33
C ASP A 142 -25.93 -0.74 7.04
N THR A 143 -24.87 -0.08 7.53
CA THR A 143 -24.67 1.36 7.35
C THR A 143 -24.28 1.67 5.91
N LEU A 144 -24.87 2.73 5.33
CA LEU A 144 -24.49 3.22 4.01
C LEU A 144 -23.26 4.13 4.08
N PRO A 145 -22.40 4.17 3.04
CA PRO A 145 -21.20 5.01 3.04
C PRO A 145 -21.45 6.49 3.35
N GLU A 146 -22.59 7.04 2.95
CA GLU A 146 -22.94 8.44 3.21
C GLU A 146 -23.05 8.78 4.71
N HIS A 147 -23.36 7.81 5.55
CA HIS A 147 -23.48 7.95 7.01
C HIS A 147 -22.15 7.73 7.75
N LEU A 148 -21.09 7.32 7.04
CA LEU A 148 -19.77 7.11 7.62
C LEU A 148 -18.95 8.40 7.67
N SER A 149 -18.14 8.54 8.71
CA SER A 149 -17.08 9.58 8.75
C SER A 149 -16.01 9.32 7.66
N GLY A 150 -15.21 10.34 7.33
CA GLY A 150 -14.13 10.18 6.34
C GLY A 150 -13.14 9.06 6.70
N GLY A 151 -12.80 8.95 7.99
CA GLY A 151 -11.93 7.87 8.47
C GLY A 151 -12.59 6.49 8.37
N MET A 152 -13.90 6.36 8.68
CA MET A 152 -14.63 5.12 8.51
C MET A 152 -14.73 4.72 7.03
N LYS A 153 -14.96 5.67 6.12
CA LYS A 153 -14.92 5.43 4.67
C LYS A 153 -13.58 4.87 4.23
N ARG A 154 -12.48 5.48 4.66
CA ARG A 154 -11.14 5.00 4.32
C ARG A 154 -10.87 3.59 4.87
N ARG A 155 -11.30 3.31 6.10
CA ARG A 155 -11.22 1.95 6.68
C ARG A 155 -12.07 0.93 5.90
N LEU A 156 -13.25 1.33 5.40
CA LEU A 156 -14.07 0.50 4.55
C LEU A 156 -13.42 0.21 3.18
N GLU A 157 -12.78 1.20 2.56
CA GLU A 157 -12.01 0.99 1.32
C GLU A 157 -10.87 -0.01 1.53
N ILE A 158 -10.16 0.10 2.66
CA ILE A 158 -9.11 -0.84 3.03
C ILE A 158 -9.70 -2.24 3.26
N ALA A 159 -10.82 -2.36 3.99
CA ALA A 159 -11.51 -3.64 4.20
C ALA A 159 -11.90 -4.31 2.87
N ARG A 160 -12.47 -3.54 1.94
CA ARG A 160 -12.85 -4.02 0.61
C ARG A 160 -11.65 -4.50 -0.20
N ALA A 161 -10.50 -3.85 -0.06
CA ALA A 161 -9.28 -4.26 -0.73
C ALA A 161 -8.60 -5.46 -0.06
N LEU A 162 -8.72 -5.60 1.28
CA LEU A 162 -8.12 -6.67 2.08
C LEU A 162 -8.94 -7.95 2.15
N VAL A 163 -10.26 -7.90 1.90
CA VAL A 163 -11.13 -9.06 2.07
C VAL A 163 -10.62 -10.28 1.29
N GLY A 164 -10.52 -11.42 1.94
CA GLY A 164 -9.90 -12.64 1.39
C GLY A 164 -8.36 -12.64 1.48
N TRP A 165 -7.76 -11.66 2.11
CA TRP A 165 -6.33 -11.56 2.43
C TRP A 165 -5.42 -11.73 1.20
N PRO A 166 -5.41 -10.77 0.26
CA PRO A 166 -4.54 -10.82 -0.91
C PRO A 166 -3.07 -10.83 -0.49
N SER A 167 -2.22 -11.47 -1.28
CA SER A 167 -0.78 -11.52 -1.01
C SER A 167 -0.03 -10.23 -1.38
N ILE A 168 -0.67 -9.36 -2.19
CA ILE A 168 -0.12 -8.08 -2.62
C ILE A 168 -1.16 -6.98 -2.41
N MET A 169 -0.75 -5.88 -1.78
CA MET A 169 -1.57 -4.67 -1.63
C MET A 169 -0.92 -3.47 -2.30
N LEU A 170 -1.74 -2.71 -3.01
CA LEU A 170 -1.35 -1.45 -3.63
C LEU A 170 -2.11 -0.31 -2.93
N PHE A 171 -1.37 0.64 -2.36
CA PHE A 171 -1.94 1.79 -1.67
C PHE A 171 -1.59 3.06 -2.44
N ASP A 172 -2.59 3.76 -2.99
CA ASP A 172 -2.41 5.03 -3.69
C ASP A 172 -2.82 6.19 -2.79
N GLU A 173 -1.87 6.82 -2.13
CA GLU A 173 -2.04 7.93 -1.19
C GLU A 173 -3.15 7.68 -0.13
N PRO A 174 -3.11 6.58 0.65
CA PRO A 174 -4.23 6.13 1.48
C PRO A 174 -4.59 7.06 2.65
N THR A 175 -3.71 8.00 3.00
CA THR A 175 -3.91 8.99 4.08
C THR A 175 -4.24 10.38 3.57
N MET A 176 -4.38 10.55 2.23
CA MET A 176 -4.67 11.85 1.66
C MET A 176 -6.03 12.38 2.12
N GLY A 177 -6.07 13.65 2.56
CA GLY A 177 -7.30 14.33 3.00
C GLY A 177 -7.81 13.91 4.39
N LEU A 178 -7.10 13.02 5.11
CA LEU A 178 -7.42 12.65 6.48
C LEU A 178 -6.73 13.59 7.47
N ASP A 179 -7.38 13.81 8.62
CA ASP A 179 -6.71 14.44 9.76
C ASP A 179 -5.59 13.53 10.30
N PRO A 180 -4.61 14.07 11.02
CA PRO A 180 -3.42 13.33 11.45
C PRO A 180 -3.72 12.09 12.28
N ILE A 181 -4.70 12.16 13.20
CA ILE A 181 -5.06 11.03 14.09
C ILE A 181 -5.64 9.89 13.27
N VAL A 182 -6.55 10.20 12.34
CA VAL A 182 -7.15 9.20 11.45
C VAL A 182 -6.12 8.65 10.47
N ALA A 183 -5.22 9.50 9.95
CA ALA A 183 -4.11 9.05 9.11
C ALA A 183 -3.24 8.02 9.84
N LEU A 184 -2.88 8.27 11.09
CA LEU A 184 -2.11 7.33 11.91
C LEU A 184 -2.85 5.99 12.08
N GLN A 185 -4.17 6.01 12.35
CA GLN A 185 -4.96 4.78 12.43
C GLN A 185 -4.95 3.98 11.12
N VAL A 186 -4.94 4.65 9.97
CA VAL A 186 -4.80 3.99 8.66
C VAL A 186 -3.41 3.38 8.49
N LEU A 187 -2.34 4.08 8.89
CA LEU A 187 -0.98 3.54 8.85
C LEU A 187 -0.84 2.32 9.76
N ASP A 188 -1.47 2.33 10.94
CA ASP A 188 -1.53 1.18 11.87
C ASP A 188 -2.17 -0.06 11.21
N LEU A 189 -3.28 0.13 10.48
CA LEU A 189 -3.91 -0.96 9.74
C LEU A 189 -2.97 -1.52 8.65
N ILE A 190 -2.21 -0.66 7.99
CA ILE A 190 -1.24 -1.07 6.96
C ILE A 190 -0.10 -1.85 7.60
N ILE A 191 0.47 -1.40 8.73
CA ILE A 191 1.48 -2.13 9.50
C ILE A 191 0.95 -3.51 9.91
N ARG A 192 -0.26 -3.55 10.50
CA ARG A 192 -0.89 -4.81 10.91
C ARG A 192 -1.08 -5.77 9.73
N SER A 193 -1.54 -5.28 8.57
CA SER A 193 -1.70 -6.11 7.37
C SER A 193 -0.37 -6.67 6.86
N ARG A 194 0.70 -5.86 6.86
CA ARG A 194 2.05 -6.28 6.49
C ARG A 194 2.59 -7.36 7.42
N ASP A 195 2.51 -7.13 8.74
CA ASP A 195 3.25 -7.95 9.71
C ASP A 195 2.49 -9.21 10.14
N ILE A 196 1.17 -9.11 10.34
CA ILE A 196 0.33 -10.24 10.76
C ILE A 196 -0.01 -11.14 9.57
N ASN A 197 -0.45 -10.52 8.46
CA ASN A 197 -0.91 -11.26 7.28
C ASN A 197 0.19 -11.48 6.23
N LYS A 198 1.42 -10.97 6.48
CA LYS A 198 2.59 -11.12 5.60
C LYS A 198 2.35 -10.62 4.17
N ILE A 199 1.60 -9.54 4.05
CA ILE A 199 1.22 -8.94 2.76
C ILE A 199 2.40 -8.14 2.22
N SER A 200 2.76 -8.39 0.95
CA SER A 200 3.71 -7.56 0.21
C SER A 200 2.99 -6.31 -0.30
N SER A 201 3.63 -5.15 -0.32
CA SER A 201 2.90 -3.94 -0.71
C SER A 201 3.73 -2.90 -1.45
N ILE A 202 3.04 -2.10 -2.28
CA ILE A 202 3.55 -0.83 -2.78
C ILE A 202 2.71 0.28 -2.15
N PHE A 203 3.35 1.15 -1.40
CA PHE A 203 2.75 2.28 -0.72
C PHE A 203 3.17 3.58 -1.40
N VAL A 204 2.24 4.21 -2.10
CA VAL A 204 2.45 5.50 -2.75
C VAL A 204 2.08 6.60 -1.77
N THR A 205 3.01 7.54 -1.56
CA THR A 205 2.75 8.75 -0.77
C THR A 205 3.55 9.93 -1.28
N LYS A 206 3.00 11.14 -1.10
CA LYS A 206 3.73 12.41 -1.21
C LYS A 206 4.23 12.88 0.15
N LYS A 207 3.64 12.35 1.23
CA LYS A 207 3.97 12.66 2.62
C LYS A 207 5.15 11.78 3.05
N VAL A 208 6.38 12.23 2.78
CA VAL A 208 7.60 11.44 3.04
C VAL A 208 7.76 11.14 4.53
N TYR A 209 7.21 11.99 5.41
CA TYR A 209 7.21 11.80 6.86
C TYR A 209 6.42 10.57 7.35
N GLU A 210 5.52 9.99 6.55
CA GLU A 210 4.82 8.76 6.90
C GLU A 210 5.72 7.52 6.77
N ILE A 211 6.76 7.60 5.92
CA ILE A 211 7.62 6.46 5.58
C ILE A 211 8.38 5.93 6.80
N PRO A 212 9.03 6.78 7.62
CA PRO A 212 9.72 6.29 8.83
C PRO A 212 8.80 5.56 9.81
N TYR A 213 7.55 5.99 9.95
CA TYR A 213 6.60 5.28 10.80
C TYR A 213 6.34 3.87 10.27
N LEU A 214 6.02 3.73 8.99
CA LEU A 214 5.81 2.43 8.36
C LEU A 214 7.08 1.56 8.29
N ALA A 215 8.27 2.17 8.23
CA ALA A 215 9.54 1.43 8.11
C ALA A 215 10.11 0.99 9.46
N ASN A 216 9.85 1.73 10.54
CA ASN A 216 10.48 1.51 11.84
C ASN A 216 9.54 0.90 12.88
N TYR A 217 8.25 0.78 12.61
CA TYR A 217 7.29 0.18 13.53
C TYR A 217 6.78 -1.15 13.02
N VAL A 218 6.51 -2.08 13.94
CA VAL A 218 6.02 -3.44 13.66
C VAL A 218 4.81 -3.77 14.52
N ALA A 219 3.88 -4.54 13.95
CA ALA A 219 2.76 -5.10 14.68
C ALA A 219 3.15 -6.43 15.33
N VAL A 220 3.00 -6.51 16.64
CA VAL A 220 3.25 -7.72 17.42
C VAL A 220 1.92 -8.23 17.97
N LYS A 221 1.60 -9.50 17.66
CA LYS A 221 0.43 -10.17 18.21
C LYS A 221 0.82 -10.95 19.46
N THR A 222 0.20 -10.62 20.60
CA THR A 222 0.36 -11.32 21.87
C THR A 222 -1.03 -11.72 22.33
N ASP A 223 -1.29 -13.03 22.39
CA ASP A 223 -2.63 -13.60 22.68
C ASP A 223 -3.71 -12.98 21.78
N ASP A 224 -4.67 -12.24 22.36
CA ASP A 224 -5.77 -11.59 21.64
C ASP A 224 -5.53 -10.10 21.33
N ARG A 225 -4.32 -9.59 21.59
CA ARG A 225 -3.98 -8.16 21.40
C ARG A 225 -2.94 -8.01 20.31
N ILE A 226 -3.13 -6.97 19.50
CA ILE A 226 -2.12 -6.50 18.54
C ILE A 226 -1.65 -5.13 19.01
N SER A 227 -0.35 -5.00 19.31
CA SER A 227 0.32 -3.74 19.61
C SER A 227 1.23 -3.34 18.44
N ILE A 228 1.42 -2.03 18.27
CA ILE A 228 2.39 -1.49 17.32
C ILE A 228 3.52 -0.89 18.13
N ASN A 229 4.73 -1.40 17.91
CA ASN A 229 5.92 -1.05 18.67
C ASN A 229 7.02 -0.61 17.71
N GLU A 230 7.94 0.21 18.17
CA GLU A 230 9.17 0.48 17.45
C GLU A 230 9.97 -0.83 17.32
N ALA A 231 10.41 -1.14 16.11
CA ALA A 231 11.10 -2.37 15.80
C ALA A 231 12.55 -2.34 16.31
N ALA A 232 13.01 -3.44 16.91
CA ALA A 232 14.43 -3.63 17.11
C ALA A 232 15.16 -3.78 15.76
N PRO A 233 16.44 -3.45 15.64
CA PRO A 233 17.17 -3.49 14.36
C PRO A 233 17.05 -4.82 13.59
N GLU A 234 16.97 -5.93 14.32
CA GLU A 234 16.80 -7.29 13.78
C GLU A 234 15.37 -7.63 13.35
N GLU A 235 14.39 -6.82 13.79
CA GLU A 235 12.97 -7.00 13.52
C GLU A 235 12.46 -6.07 12.42
N LEU A 236 13.33 -5.17 11.93
CA LEU A 236 12.96 -4.20 10.90
C LEU A 236 12.34 -4.91 9.68
N PRO A 237 11.18 -4.45 9.21
CA PRO A 237 10.55 -5.03 8.04
C PRO A 237 11.40 -4.81 6.79
N MET A 238 11.28 -5.73 5.83
CA MET A 238 11.93 -5.56 4.53
C MET A 238 11.27 -4.40 3.80
N THR A 239 11.96 -3.27 3.71
CA THR A 239 11.46 -2.06 3.07
C THR A 239 12.47 -1.49 2.07
N ARG A 240 11.94 -0.86 1.03
CA ARG A 240 12.72 -0.16 0.02
C ARG A 240 11.99 1.10 -0.42
N LEU A 241 12.72 2.19 -0.63
CA LEU A 241 12.20 3.46 -1.09
C LEU A 241 12.60 3.67 -2.54
N MET A 242 11.63 4.09 -3.34
CA MET A 242 11.79 4.39 -4.76
C MET A 242 11.26 5.80 -5.05
N VAL A 243 11.99 6.58 -5.86
CA VAL A 243 11.56 7.91 -6.29
C VAL A 243 11.33 7.92 -7.78
N LEU A 244 10.14 8.36 -8.17
CA LEU A 244 9.72 8.53 -9.55
C LEU A 244 9.71 10.02 -9.91
N GLU A 245 10.44 10.40 -10.95
CA GLU A 245 10.48 11.76 -11.51
C GLU A 245 10.33 11.67 -13.02
N ASP A 246 9.41 12.44 -13.60
CA ASP A 246 9.12 12.50 -15.03
C ASP A 246 8.99 11.11 -15.70
N GLY A 247 8.28 10.20 -15.03
CA GLY A 247 8.06 8.84 -15.51
C GLY A 247 9.26 7.90 -15.42
N ARG A 248 10.36 8.31 -14.76
CA ARG A 248 11.59 7.51 -14.61
C ARG A 248 11.88 7.22 -13.14
N MET A 249 12.45 6.05 -12.88
CA MET A 249 12.95 5.71 -11.55
C MET A 249 14.32 6.35 -11.36
N VAL A 250 14.40 7.43 -10.53
CA VAL A 250 15.62 8.19 -10.30
C VAL A 250 16.36 7.79 -9.02
N PHE A 251 15.68 7.10 -8.10
CA PHE A 251 16.29 6.59 -6.88
C PHE A 251 15.64 5.26 -6.49
N THR A 252 16.47 4.34 -6.01
CA THR A 252 16.04 3.10 -5.34
C THR A 252 17.07 2.81 -4.25
N GLY A 253 16.60 2.61 -3.01
CA GLY A 253 17.48 2.35 -1.87
C GLY A 253 16.73 2.21 -0.56
N SER A 254 17.47 2.07 0.53
CA SER A 254 16.96 2.08 1.89
C SER A 254 16.55 3.49 2.34
N LEU A 255 15.81 3.56 3.45
CA LEU A 255 15.44 4.83 4.08
C LEU A 255 16.68 5.64 4.48
N GLY A 256 17.74 4.98 5.00
CA GLY A 256 18.99 5.63 5.37
C GLY A 256 19.73 6.23 4.16
N GLU A 257 19.75 5.51 3.03
CA GLU A 257 20.33 6.02 1.78
C GLU A 257 19.52 7.19 1.23
N PHE A 258 18.18 7.16 1.34
CA PHE A 258 17.33 8.28 0.96
C PHE A 258 17.64 9.54 1.80
N GLN A 259 17.83 9.38 3.11
CA GLN A 259 18.17 10.48 4.02
C GLN A 259 19.49 11.17 3.68
N THR A 260 20.48 10.41 3.26
CA THR A 260 21.83 10.90 2.97
C THR A 260 22.06 11.23 1.49
N SER A 261 21.10 10.91 0.62
CA SER A 261 21.21 11.11 -0.83
C SER A 261 21.38 12.57 -1.22
N ASN A 262 22.30 12.80 -2.15
CA ASN A 262 22.57 14.10 -2.74
C ASN A 262 21.83 14.37 -4.08
N LEU A 263 21.01 13.41 -4.53
CA LEU A 263 20.20 13.57 -5.74
C LEU A 263 19.23 14.73 -5.61
N ALA A 264 19.10 15.55 -6.66
CA ALA A 264 18.26 16.75 -6.66
C ALA A 264 16.78 16.41 -6.36
N ALA A 265 16.24 15.37 -6.98
CA ALA A 265 14.88 14.90 -6.76
C ALA A 265 14.62 14.52 -5.28
N VAL A 266 15.58 13.80 -4.66
CA VAL A 266 15.47 13.40 -3.24
C VAL A 266 15.56 14.61 -2.32
N LYS A 267 16.49 15.54 -2.57
CA LYS A 267 16.61 16.79 -1.79
C LYS A 267 15.33 17.61 -1.85
N LYS A 268 14.73 17.72 -3.03
CA LYS A 268 13.48 18.45 -3.24
C LYS A 268 12.34 17.84 -2.43
N LEU A 269 12.18 16.51 -2.46
CA LEU A 269 11.14 15.81 -1.69
C LEU A 269 11.33 16.01 -0.18
N ARG A 270 12.55 15.90 0.34
CA ARG A 270 12.85 16.16 1.75
C ARG A 270 12.58 17.61 2.17
N ALA A 271 12.87 18.57 1.30
CA ALA A 271 12.61 19.98 1.58
C ALA A 271 11.11 20.30 1.64
N LEU A 272 10.31 19.73 0.74
CA LEU A 272 8.84 19.86 0.75
C LEU A 272 8.25 19.28 2.04
N ASP A 273 8.74 18.13 2.48
CA ASP A 273 8.31 17.46 3.69
C ASP A 273 8.55 18.29 4.97
N GLN A 274 9.69 18.96 5.08
CA GLN A 274 10.02 19.82 6.23
C GLN A 274 9.07 21.01 6.39
N HIS A 275 8.50 21.52 5.29
CA HIS A 275 7.53 22.62 5.33
C HIS A 275 6.14 22.16 5.78
N ASP A 276 5.73 20.97 5.37
CA ASP A 276 4.41 20.41 5.71
C ASP A 276 4.36 19.90 7.15
N HIS A 277 5.51 19.48 7.69
CA HIS A 277 5.64 18.88 9.03
C HIS A 277 5.65 19.89 10.20
N SER A 278 6.02 21.15 9.95
CA SER A 278 6.10 22.16 10.99
C SER A 278 4.76 22.49 11.65
N ALA A 279 3.66 22.00 11.09
CA ALA A 279 2.29 22.21 11.54
C ALA A 279 1.64 20.97 12.20
N ASP A 280 2.27 19.80 12.20
CA ASP A 280 1.63 18.57 12.68
C ASP A 280 2.27 18.05 14.00
N PRO A 281 1.64 18.31 15.17
CA PRO A 281 2.17 17.87 16.47
C PRO A 281 2.04 16.36 16.71
N TYR A 282 1.28 15.63 15.89
CA TYR A 282 0.99 14.20 16.07
C TYR A 282 1.97 13.28 15.32
N PHE A 283 2.62 13.79 14.28
CA PHE A 283 3.76 13.10 13.68
C PHE A 283 5.03 13.74 14.25
N PRO A 284 5.72 13.08 15.18
CA PRO A 284 7.02 13.54 15.65
C PRO A 284 7.95 13.63 14.46
N ASP A 285 8.82 14.65 14.42
CA ASP A 285 9.86 14.75 13.41
C ASP A 285 10.58 13.39 13.32
N PRO A 286 10.35 12.60 12.27
CA PRO A 286 10.89 11.25 12.16
C PRO A 286 12.41 11.26 12.06
N TRP A 287 13.02 12.45 11.97
CA TRP A 287 14.45 12.69 11.87
C TRP A 287 15.05 13.16 13.20
N ASP A 288 14.22 13.53 14.21
CA ASP A 288 14.66 13.95 15.54
C ASP A 288 14.87 12.75 16.48
N LYS A 289 16.10 12.24 16.52
CA LYS A 289 16.51 11.14 17.41
C LYS A 289 16.46 11.50 18.92
N SER A 290 16.07 12.72 19.28
CA SER A 290 16.05 13.20 20.69
C SER A 290 14.70 13.05 21.38
N ARG A 291 13.61 12.66 20.69
CA ARG A 291 12.26 12.56 21.24
C ARG A 291 11.91 11.19 21.81
N GLN A 292 11.15 11.21 22.89
CA GLN A 292 10.63 10.01 23.58
C GLN A 292 9.42 9.40 22.84
N PRO A 293 9.16 8.08 22.99
CA PRO A 293 8.09 7.36 22.30
C PRO A 293 6.69 7.93 22.57
N LEU A 294 5.81 7.82 21.58
CA LEU A 294 4.40 8.28 21.57
C LEU A 294 3.50 7.72 22.68
N GLU A 295 3.91 6.68 23.41
CA GLU A 295 3.14 6.08 24.51
C GLU A 295 2.77 7.02 25.66
N LYS A 296 3.30 8.23 25.68
CA LYS A 296 2.99 9.24 26.72
C LYS A 296 2.01 10.32 26.28
N LEU A 297 1.48 10.26 25.06
CA LEU A 297 0.58 11.28 24.50
C LEU A 297 -0.84 10.75 24.23
N LEU A 298 -1.11 9.48 24.47
CA LEU A 298 -2.43 8.84 24.50
C LEU A 298 -2.75 8.41 25.94
#